data_1cb18cf1705287737c4d13720f9793b2
#
_entry.id   1cb18cf1705287737c4d13720f9793b2
#
_cell.length_a   1.000
_cell.length_b   1.000
_cell.length_c   1.000
_cell.angle_alpha   90.00
_cell.angle_beta   90.00
_cell.angle_gamma   90.00
#
_symmetry.space_group_name_H-M   'P 1'
#
loop_
_entity.id
_entity.type
_entity.pdbx_description
1 polymer ?
#
loop_
_entity_poly.entity_id
_entity_poly.type
_entity_poly.pdbx_seq_one_letter_code
_entity_poly.pdbx_strand_id
1 'polypeptide(L)'
;SKLSNVKGRISYITSHARQENLYATYRTADTAFWSDLAKECQQEFNRSGADGKCIEARELIIALPEIYTAYEPQQVLEDFTEDFRRRYNVECVSALHHNKKKTNYHIYLIFSERRLLAEPDIKIATRSVFYDETGKRVRTKKEIADENGKVREGCTVIPKGGIYEQHLFTVKDDRFKSEPFLDEVKRNYTDLINRHISDPEHRLKVFDPDSIYLPTKKIGKNNPKAAEIEADNAARQEWNRTADMALISGIEKTKILEIKKEEIHQKASQSIKTNGWLPNLFRNIVSKAKEFLQNLIRQTALPPKPILNMDMAEFRTMQKLMIRVQDRAREIRSLQDEVPKLTAQL
;
A
#
# COMPACT_ATOMS: atom_id res chain seq x y z
N SER A 1 3.39 7.07 -0.68
CA SER A 1 4.21 8.11 -1.34
C SER A 1 4.68 9.15 -0.35
N LYS A 2 5.82 9.81 -0.62
CA LYS A 2 6.35 10.95 0.13
C LYS A 2 5.95 12.24 -0.61
N LEU A 3 5.42 13.22 0.09
CA LEU A 3 4.96 14.49 -0.48
C LEU A 3 5.88 15.63 -0.07
N SER A 4 6.41 16.36 -1.04
CA SER A 4 7.22 17.58 -0.85
C SER A 4 6.46 18.88 -1.12
N ASN A 5 5.18 18.79 -1.48
CA ASN A 5 4.24 19.89 -1.64
C ASN A 5 2.84 19.39 -1.27
N VAL A 6 2.57 19.36 0.03
CA VAL A 6 1.29 18.85 0.55
C VAL A 6 0.11 19.71 0.11
N LYS A 7 0.25 21.05 0.10
CA LYS A 7 -0.82 21.96 -0.31
C LYS A 7 -1.21 21.77 -1.77
N GLY A 8 -0.22 21.69 -2.65
CA GLY A 8 -0.45 21.44 -4.08
C GLY A 8 -1.10 20.08 -4.32
N ARG A 9 -0.70 19.05 -3.54
CA ARG A 9 -1.27 17.72 -3.66
C ARG A 9 -2.71 17.66 -3.15
N ILE A 10 -3.02 18.28 -2.01
CA ILE A 10 -4.38 18.42 -1.48
C ILE A 10 -5.27 19.10 -2.52
N SER A 11 -4.85 20.26 -3.03
CA SER A 11 -5.60 20.99 -4.07
C SER A 11 -5.84 20.13 -5.32
N TYR A 12 -4.89 19.26 -5.69
CA TYR A 12 -5.03 18.39 -6.85
C TYR A 12 -6.08 17.30 -6.63
N ILE A 13 -6.02 16.56 -5.51
CA ILE A 13 -6.92 15.43 -5.26
C ILE A 13 -8.35 15.87 -4.92
N THR A 14 -8.55 17.10 -4.42
CA THR A 14 -9.86 17.60 -4.01
C THR A 14 -10.52 18.54 -5.03
N SER A 15 -9.95 18.68 -6.24
CA SER A 15 -10.44 19.59 -7.28
C SER A 15 -11.27 18.85 -8.33
N HIS A 16 -12.57 19.13 -8.43
CA HIS A 16 -13.44 18.62 -9.50
C HIS A 16 -12.96 19.04 -10.90
N ALA A 17 -12.35 20.20 -11.04
CA ALA A 17 -11.84 20.67 -12.33
C ALA A 17 -10.63 19.83 -12.83
N ARG A 18 -9.90 19.18 -11.93
CA ARG A 18 -8.72 18.36 -12.25
C ARG A 18 -9.01 16.86 -12.19
N GLN A 19 -10.10 16.47 -11.54
CA GLN A 19 -10.49 15.07 -11.30
C GLN A 19 -11.94 14.86 -11.75
N GLU A 20 -12.13 14.40 -12.99
CA GLU A 20 -13.45 14.19 -13.59
C GLU A 20 -14.34 13.24 -12.78
N ASN A 21 -13.76 12.25 -12.11
CA ASN A 21 -14.47 11.23 -11.35
C ASN A 21 -14.17 11.34 -9.84
N LEU A 22 -14.21 12.56 -9.30
CA LEU A 22 -14.17 12.82 -7.86
C LEU A 22 -15.58 12.69 -7.28
N TYR A 23 -15.76 11.76 -6.33
CA TYR A 23 -17.06 11.46 -5.72
C TYR A 23 -17.24 12.11 -4.35
N ALA A 24 -16.18 12.12 -3.53
CA ALA A 24 -16.21 12.66 -2.18
C ALA A 24 -14.85 13.21 -1.77
N THR A 25 -14.85 14.17 -0.83
CA THR A 25 -13.65 14.67 -0.15
C THR A 25 -13.90 14.76 1.35
N TYR A 26 -12.90 14.43 2.15
CA TYR A 26 -12.99 14.54 3.60
C TYR A 26 -11.69 15.09 4.20
N ARG A 27 -11.82 15.90 5.27
CA ARG A 27 -10.69 16.53 5.96
C ARG A 27 -10.91 16.48 7.44
N THR A 28 -9.90 16.09 8.19
CA THR A 28 -9.93 16.06 9.66
C THR A 28 -9.36 17.31 10.28
N ALA A 29 -8.61 18.11 9.50
CA ALA A 29 -8.06 19.41 9.87
C ALA A 29 -8.28 20.44 8.76
N ASP A 30 -8.24 21.71 9.12
CA ASP A 30 -8.43 22.84 8.22
C ASP A 30 -7.22 23.10 7.31
N THR A 31 -7.36 24.08 6.43
CA THR A 31 -6.29 24.47 5.50
C THR A 31 -5.10 25.13 6.20
N ALA A 32 -5.34 25.81 7.35
CA ALA A 32 -4.30 26.45 8.14
C ALA A 32 -3.33 25.40 8.70
N PHE A 33 -3.86 24.31 9.28
CA PHE A 33 -3.04 23.18 9.74
C PHE A 33 -2.02 22.72 8.69
N TRP A 34 -2.47 22.45 7.46
CA TRP A 34 -1.60 21.95 6.38
C TRP A 34 -0.60 23.00 5.90
N SER A 35 -0.97 24.28 5.99
CA SER A 35 -0.07 25.41 5.65
C SER A 35 1.04 25.53 6.67
N ASP A 36 0.71 25.49 7.96
CA ASP A 36 1.67 25.63 9.04
C ASP A 36 2.57 24.41 9.15
N LEU A 37 2.02 23.19 8.95
CA LEU A 37 2.80 21.96 8.85
C LEU A 37 3.85 22.03 7.75
N ALA A 38 3.46 22.45 6.54
CA ALA A 38 4.38 22.59 5.42
C ALA A 38 5.49 23.61 5.73
N LYS A 39 5.11 24.77 6.26
CA LYS A 39 6.03 25.85 6.63
C LYS A 39 7.05 25.38 7.68
N GLU A 40 6.61 24.73 8.74
CA GLU A 40 7.50 24.25 9.78
C GLU A 40 8.42 23.14 9.27
N CYS A 41 7.90 22.18 8.48
CA CYS A 41 8.72 21.17 7.83
C CYS A 41 9.81 21.77 6.94
N GLN A 42 9.50 22.78 6.13
CA GLN A 42 10.45 23.46 5.26
C GLN A 42 11.51 24.21 6.07
N GLN A 43 11.10 24.90 7.15
CA GLN A 43 12.03 25.61 8.02
C GLN A 43 13.02 24.66 8.69
N GLU A 44 12.55 23.54 9.23
CA GLU A 44 13.44 22.54 9.84
C GLU A 44 14.37 21.89 8.81
N PHE A 45 13.84 21.57 7.62
CA PHE A 45 14.65 21.00 6.55
C PHE A 45 15.77 21.94 6.13
N ASN A 46 15.48 23.23 5.93
CA ASN A 46 16.49 24.23 5.58
C ASN A 46 17.55 24.41 6.69
N ARG A 47 17.12 24.37 7.96
CA ARG A 47 18.04 24.45 9.10
C ARG A 47 18.95 23.21 9.23
N SER A 48 18.45 22.04 8.79
CA SER A 48 19.22 20.79 8.89
C SER A 48 20.38 20.72 7.90
N GLY A 49 20.36 21.51 6.82
CA GLY A 49 21.34 21.44 5.74
C GLY A 49 21.31 20.12 4.97
N ALA A 50 20.24 19.33 5.10
CA ALA A 50 20.12 18.05 4.43
C ALA A 50 19.88 18.23 2.92
N ASP A 51 20.48 17.36 2.12
CA ASP A 51 20.25 17.32 0.67
C ASP A 51 18.90 16.69 0.32
N GLY A 52 18.35 17.08 -0.85
CA GLY A 52 17.15 16.49 -1.44
C GLY A 52 15.90 17.34 -1.25
N LYS A 53 14.75 16.69 -1.08
CA LYS A 53 13.44 17.36 -0.96
C LYS A 53 12.90 17.20 0.46
N CYS A 54 12.41 18.30 1.03
CA CYS A 54 11.65 18.25 2.27
C CYS A 54 10.41 17.37 2.10
N ILE A 55 10.16 16.47 3.03
CA ILE A 55 8.93 15.69 3.09
C ILE A 55 8.00 16.36 4.08
N GLU A 56 6.89 16.89 3.59
CA GLU A 56 5.88 17.60 4.37
C GLU A 56 4.81 16.68 4.92
N ALA A 57 4.42 15.67 4.12
CA ALA A 57 3.39 14.69 4.47
C ALA A 57 3.60 13.39 3.70
N ARG A 58 2.74 12.39 3.97
CA ARG A 58 2.69 11.14 3.21
C ARG A 58 1.33 10.90 2.59
N GLU A 59 1.30 10.05 1.59
CA GLU A 59 0.08 9.65 0.89
C GLU A 59 0.02 8.12 0.75
N LEU A 60 -1.14 7.57 1.00
CA LEU A 60 -1.55 6.23 0.66
C LEU A 60 -2.56 6.27 -0.48
N ILE A 61 -2.57 5.23 -1.29
CA ILE A 61 -3.61 4.98 -2.29
C ILE A 61 -4.24 3.64 -1.93
N ILE A 62 -5.52 3.66 -1.59
CA ILE A 62 -6.28 2.50 -1.14
C ILE A 62 -7.22 2.13 -2.28
N ALA A 63 -6.94 1.02 -2.96
CA ALA A 63 -7.83 0.50 -3.98
C ALA A 63 -9.02 -0.18 -3.32
N LEU A 64 -10.22 0.13 -3.79
CA LEU A 64 -11.47 -0.45 -3.32
C LEU A 64 -12.02 -1.42 -4.37
N PRO A 65 -12.59 -2.56 -3.97
CA PRO A 65 -13.35 -3.42 -4.87
C PRO A 65 -14.55 -2.69 -5.49
N GLU A 66 -14.95 -3.08 -6.68
CA GLU A 66 -16.03 -2.43 -7.42
C GLU A 66 -17.37 -2.45 -6.66
N ILE A 67 -17.59 -3.42 -5.80
CA ILE A 67 -18.77 -3.48 -4.93
C ILE A 67 -18.97 -2.23 -4.09
N TYR A 68 -17.89 -1.49 -3.80
CA TYR A 68 -17.94 -0.25 -3.02
C TYR A 68 -18.61 0.90 -3.79
N THR A 69 -18.79 0.80 -5.08
CA THR A 69 -19.55 1.79 -5.86
C THR A 69 -21.05 1.80 -5.54
N ALA A 70 -21.54 0.75 -4.88
CA ALA A 70 -22.92 0.66 -4.41
C ALA A 70 -23.17 1.36 -3.06
N TYR A 71 -22.08 1.75 -2.34
CA TYR A 71 -22.19 2.44 -1.06
C TYR A 71 -22.14 3.96 -1.23
N GLU A 72 -22.64 4.68 -0.23
CA GLU A 72 -22.57 6.16 -0.22
C GLU A 72 -21.10 6.62 -0.17
N PRO A 73 -20.59 7.35 -1.17
CA PRO A 73 -19.18 7.69 -1.28
C PRO A 73 -18.63 8.48 -0.11
N GLN A 74 -19.42 9.40 0.43
CA GLN A 74 -19.00 10.24 1.57
C GLN A 74 -18.82 9.39 2.82
N GLN A 75 -19.75 8.48 3.11
CA GLN A 75 -19.68 7.60 4.29
C GLN A 75 -18.48 6.66 4.19
N VAL A 76 -18.26 6.05 3.03
CA VAL A 76 -17.09 5.19 2.79
C VAL A 76 -15.79 5.96 3.07
N LEU A 77 -15.70 7.18 2.54
CA LEU A 77 -14.50 7.99 2.69
C LEU A 77 -14.23 8.40 4.14
N GLU A 78 -15.28 8.78 4.87
CA GLU A 78 -15.20 9.14 6.28
C GLU A 78 -14.77 7.94 7.13
N ASP A 79 -15.40 6.78 6.95
CA ASP A 79 -15.08 5.57 7.71
C ASP A 79 -13.62 5.15 7.55
N PHE A 80 -13.10 5.18 6.32
CA PHE A 80 -11.72 4.81 6.02
C PHE A 80 -10.71 5.84 6.56
N THR A 81 -11.07 7.11 6.53
CA THR A 81 -10.20 8.20 6.99
C THR A 81 -10.16 8.25 8.51
N GLU A 82 -11.32 8.14 9.16
CA GLU A 82 -11.42 8.17 10.62
C GLU A 82 -10.84 6.90 11.28
N ASP A 83 -10.91 5.73 10.62
CA ASP A 83 -10.20 4.54 11.09
C ASP A 83 -8.68 4.80 11.15
N PHE A 84 -8.10 5.40 10.09
CA PHE A 84 -6.68 5.75 10.06
C PHE A 84 -6.34 6.82 11.09
N ARG A 85 -7.13 7.89 11.15
CA ARG A 85 -6.93 8.97 12.12
C ARG A 85 -6.90 8.46 13.55
N ARG A 86 -7.86 7.64 13.94
CA ARG A 86 -7.96 7.07 15.29
C ARG A 86 -6.81 6.14 15.64
N ARG A 87 -6.36 5.30 14.68
CA ARG A 87 -5.25 4.36 14.91
C ARG A 87 -3.91 5.06 15.09
N TYR A 88 -3.66 6.07 14.29
CA TYR A 88 -2.34 6.71 14.23
C TYR A 88 -2.30 8.06 14.91
N ASN A 89 -3.43 8.59 15.31
CA ASN A 89 -3.58 9.90 15.96
C ASN A 89 -2.90 11.03 15.15
N VAL A 90 -3.23 11.13 13.88
CA VAL A 90 -2.70 12.13 12.93
C VAL A 90 -3.82 12.71 12.09
N GLU A 91 -3.63 13.95 11.62
CA GLU A 91 -4.61 14.59 10.75
C GLU A 91 -4.48 14.12 9.30
N CYS A 92 -5.64 14.04 8.63
CA CYS A 92 -5.79 13.48 7.30
C CYS A 92 -6.57 14.38 6.35
N VAL A 93 -6.28 14.24 5.06
CA VAL A 93 -7.15 14.70 3.96
C VAL A 93 -7.30 13.54 2.99
N SER A 94 -8.52 13.25 2.61
CA SER A 94 -8.79 12.17 1.69
C SER A 94 -9.73 12.57 0.56
N ALA A 95 -9.69 11.81 -0.51
CA ALA A 95 -10.53 12.00 -1.68
C ALA A 95 -10.79 10.66 -2.36
N LEU A 96 -12.06 10.42 -2.74
CA LEU A 96 -12.51 9.19 -3.35
C LEU A 96 -12.73 9.39 -4.86
N HIS A 97 -12.06 8.60 -5.64
CA HIS A 97 -11.98 8.75 -7.10
C HIS A 97 -12.24 7.46 -7.85
N HIS A 98 -12.69 7.60 -9.11
CA HIS A 98 -12.41 6.64 -10.16
C HIS A 98 -11.31 7.14 -11.10
N ASN A 99 -10.58 6.23 -11.73
CA ASN A 99 -9.78 6.61 -12.89
C ASN A 99 -10.69 6.96 -14.09
N LYS A 100 -10.15 7.59 -15.13
CA LYS A 100 -10.92 8.01 -16.32
C LYS A 100 -11.72 6.86 -16.98
N LYS A 101 -11.20 5.63 -16.93
CA LYS A 101 -11.85 4.43 -17.51
C LYS A 101 -12.84 3.76 -16.56
N LYS A 102 -13.04 4.28 -15.36
CA LYS A 102 -13.86 3.69 -14.30
C LYS A 102 -13.53 2.21 -14.01
N THR A 103 -12.23 1.87 -14.03
CA THR A 103 -11.73 0.51 -13.74
C THR A 103 -10.93 0.43 -12.44
N ASN A 104 -10.81 1.56 -11.73
CA ASN A 104 -10.05 1.63 -10.49
C ASN A 104 -10.67 2.64 -9.54
N TYR A 105 -11.52 2.15 -8.64
CA TYR A 105 -12.11 2.91 -7.55
C TYR A 105 -11.14 2.96 -6.38
N HIS A 106 -10.79 4.16 -5.90
CA HIS A 106 -9.73 4.27 -4.91
C HIS A 106 -9.82 5.55 -4.09
N ILE A 107 -9.25 5.47 -2.89
CA ILE A 107 -9.09 6.60 -1.97
C ILE A 107 -7.63 7.08 -2.03
N TYR A 108 -7.43 8.37 -2.25
CA TYR A 108 -6.21 9.06 -1.86
C TYR A 108 -6.33 9.49 -0.41
N LEU A 109 -5.40 9.05 0.44
CA LEU A 109 -5.32 9.44 1.85
C LEU A 109 -3.98 10.12 2.10
N ILE A 110 -4.01 11.43 2.32
CA ILE A 110 -2.85 12.22 2.74
C ILE A 110 -2.90 12.32 4.25
N PHE A 111 -1.76 12.10 4.92
CA PHE A 111 -1.66 12.20 6.36
C PHE A 111 -0.37 12.89 6.81
N SER A 112 -0.45 13.55 7.96
CA SER A 112 0.68 14.19 8.63
C SER A 112 1.56 13.16 9.32
N GLU A 113 2.90 13.33 9.30
CA GLU A 113 3.82 12.56 10.14
C GLU A 113 3.98 13.18 11.55
N ARG A 114 3.26 14.28 11.82
CA ARG A 114 3.35 15.08 13.04
C ARG A 114 1.95 15.38 13.59
N ARG A 115 1.90 15.65 14.87
CA ARG A 115 0.68 16.09 15.56
C ARG A 115 0.81 17.56 15.95
N LEU A 116 -0.29 18.29 15.90
CA LEU A 116 -0.35 19.64 16.47
C LEU A 116 -0.18 19.52 17.98
N LEU A 117 0.66 20.36 18.55
CA LEU A 117 0.82 20.48 19.98
C LEU A 117 -0.37 21.27 20.59
N ALA A 118 -0.78 20.91 21.80
CA ALA A 118 -1.84 21.63 22.52
C ALA A 118 -1.41 23.09 22.80
N GLU A 119 -0.12 23.27 23.11
CA GLU A 119 0.52 24.57 23.25
C GLU A 119 1.82 24.56 22.44
N PRO A 120 2.17 25.67 21.76
CA PRO A 120 3.43 25.75 21.03
C PRO A 120 4.64 25.51 21.96
N ASP A 121 5.57 24.67 21.52
CA ASP A 121 6.86 24.54 22.19
C ASP A 121 7.73 25.74 21.83
N ILE A 122 8.02 26.59 22.82
CA ILE A 122 8.77 27.82 22.64
C ILE A 122 10.12 27.74 23.36
N LYS A 123 11.19 28.19 22.69
CA LYS A 123 12.51 28.34 23.29
C LYS A 123 12.81 29.82 23.51
N ILE A 124 13.02 30.17 24.76
CA ILE A 124 13.32 31.52 25.20
C ILE A 124 14.84 31.71 25.33
N ALA A 125 15.31 32.81 24.80
CA ALA A 125 16.72 33.16 24.81
C ALA A 125 17.18 33.51 26.24
N THR A 126 18.07 32.71 26.81
CA THR A 126 18.75 32.99 28.11
C THR A 126 19.82 34.07 28.00
N ARG A 127 20.29 34.36 26.79
CA ARG A 127 21.19 35.45 26.38
C ARG A 127 20.83 35.89 24.97
N SER A 128 21.33 37.04 24.51
CA SER A 128 21.03 37.46 23.12
C SER A 128 21.51 36.40 22.12
N VAL A 129 20.66 36.13 21.12
CA VAL A 129 20.87 35.20 20.01
C VAL A 129 20.99 35.98 18.74
N PHE A 130 21.93 35.60 17.88
CA PHE A 130 22.27 36.34 16.66
C PHE A 130 22.11 35.43 15.44
N TYR A 131 21.55 35.98 14.35
CA TYR A 131 21.41 35.31 13.07
C TYR A 131 21.96 36.21 11.96
N ASP A 132 22.68 35.61 11.01
CA ASP A 132 23.17 36.30 9.82
C ASP A 132 22.06 36.50 8.77
N GLU A 133 22.41 37.09 7.64
CA GLU A 133 21.50 37.39 6.53
C GLU A 133 20.84 36.15 5.93
N THR A 134 21.47 34.99 6.10
CA THR A 134 20.95 33.69 5.64
C THR A 134 20.03 33.00 6.66
N GLY A 135 19.86 33.63 7.85
CA GLY A 135 19.11 33.04 8.97
C GLY A 135 19.89 31.98 9.73
N LYS A 136 21.19 31.83 9.50
CA LYS A 136 22.06 30.91 10.23
C LYS A 136 22.47 31.53 11.57
N ARG A 137 22.39 30.76 12.64
CA ARG A 137 22.79 31.17 13.98
C ARG A 137 24.32 31.38 14.08
N VAL A 138 24.71 32.53 14.56
CA VAL A 138 26.11 32.88 14.81
C VAL A 138 26.35 33.08 16.33
N ARG A 139 27.64 33.07 16.76
CA ARG A 139 27.98 33.05 18.21
C ARG A 139 27.96 34.45 18.81
N THR A 140 28.41 35.45 18.05
CA THR A 140 28.66 36.79 18.59
C THR A 140 28.00 37.88 17.72
N LYS A 141 27.73 39.03 18.36
CA LYS A 141 27.23 40.23 17.64
C LYS A 141 28.23 40.73 16.59
N LYS A 142 29.51 40.53 16.80
CA LYS A 142 30.59 40.96 15.90
C LYS A 142 30.48 40.32 14.51
N GLU A 143 29.99 39.10 14.43
CA GLU A 143 29.83 38.38 13.16
C GLU A 143 28.72 38.94 12.27
N ILE A 144 27.79 39.69 12.85
CA ILE A 144 26.66 40.32 12.15
C ILE A 144 26.72 41.86 12.17
N ALA A 145 27.81 42.42 12.70
CA ALA A 145 28.02 43.86 12.77
C ALA A 145 28.86 44.38 11.57
N ASP A 146 28.60 45.62 11.15
CA ASP A 146 29.42 46.36 10.22
C ASP A 146 30.66 46.96 10.91
N GLU A 147 31.51 47.68 10.19
CA GLU A 147 32.71 48.34 10.69
C GLU A 147 32.40 49.36 11.80
N ASN A 148 31.17 49.89 11.84
CA ASN A 148 30.72 50.84 12.86
C ASN A 148 30.04 50.15 14.06
N GLY A 149 30.02 48.82 14.13
CA GLY A 149 29.41 48.03 15.22
C GLY A 149 27.86 47.98 15.13
N LYS A 150 27.25 48.47 14.02
CA LYS A 150 25.80 48.38 13.76
C LYS A 150 25.47 47.03 13.13
N VAL A 151 24.34 46.44 13.50
CA VAL A 151 23.86 45.20 12.88
C VAL A 151 23.57 45.41 11.40
N ARG A 152 24.14 44.53 10.54
CA ARG A 152 23.95 44.58 9.09
C ARG A 152 22.49 44.32 8.73
N GLU A 153 22.05 44.88 7.62
CA GLU A 153 20.73 44.64 7.08
C GLU A 153 20.51 43.13 6.78
N GLY A 154 19.32 42.63 7.08
CA GLY A 154 19.01 41.18 6.95
C GLY A 154 19.40 40.33 8.13
N CYS A 155 20.32 40.79 9.02
CA CYS A 155 20.67 40.06 10.25
C CYS A 155 19.63 40.30 11.34
N THR A 156 19.44 39.29 12.20
CA THR A 156 18.46 39.37 13.30
C THR A 156 19.12 39.19 14.66
N VAL A 157 18.72 40.04 15.62
CA VAL A 157 19.11 39.93 17.02
C VAL A 157 17.88 39.65 17.87
N ILE A 158 17.90 38.55 18.59
CA ILE A 158 16.85 38.23 19.56
C ILE A 158 17.41 38.47 20.94
N PRO A 159 16.88 39.44 21.73
CA PRO A 159 17.38 39.77 23.05
C PRO A 159 17.12 38.66 24.06
N LYS A 160 17.81 38.70 25.20
CA LYS A 160 17.48 37.86 26.34
C LYS A 160 15.99 37.96 26.70
N GLY A 161 15.31 36.84 26.90
CA GLY A 161 13.87 36.77 27.13
C GLY A 161 13.01 36.71 25.86
N GLY A 162 13.60 36.94 24.68
CA GLY A 162 12.88 36.81 23.42
C GLY A 162 12.75 35.34 22.97
N ILE A 163 11.70 35.04 22.20
CA ILE A 163 11.49 33.71 21.61
C ILE A 163 12.39 33.58 20.38
N TYR A 164 13.27 32.59 20.34
CA TYR A 164 14.15 32.35 19.20
C TYR A 164 13.77 31.12 18.38
N GLU A 165 12.94 30.23 18.90
CA GLU A 165 12.44 29.06 18.22
C GLU A 165 11.04 28.74 18.74
N GLN A 166 10.15 28.37 17.83
CA GLN A 166 8.79 27.99 18.16
C GLN A 166 8.41 26.83 17.26
N HIS A 167 7.87 25.78 17.87
CA HIS A 167 7.33 24.63 17.18
C HIS A 167 5.83 24.49 17.48
N LEU A 168 5.03 24.35 16.43
CA LEU A 168 3.61 24.08 16.53
C LEU A 168 3.31 22.58 16.53
N PHE A 169 4.25 21.79 15.99
CA PHE A 169 4.07 20.36 15.76
C PHE A 169 5.12 19.55 16.53
N THR A 170 4.75 18.29 16.81
CA THR A 170 5.69 17.28 17.33
C THR A 170 6.79 17.00 16.31
N VAL A 171 7.88 16.35 16.72
CA VAL A 171 8.83 15.75 15.79
C VAL A 171 8.14 14.71 14.91
N LYS A 172 8.71 14.43 13.74
CA LYS A 172 8.19 13.39 12.85
C LYS A 172 8.22 12.03 13.53
N ASP A 173 7.11 11.32 13.45
CA ASP A 173 7.00 9.98 13.98
C ASP A 173 7.69 8.99 13.03
N ASP A 174 8.77 8.36 13.50
CA ASP A 174 9.59 7.43 12.71
C ASP A 174 8.86 6.13 12.36
N ARG A 175 7.76 5.80 13.06
CA ARG A 175 6.89 4.69 12.72
C ARG A 175 6.48 4.72 11.25
N PHE A 176 6.15 5.90 10.71
CA PHE A 176 5.73 6.06 9.31
C PHE A 176 6.82 5.82 8.26
N LYS A 177 8.07 5.61 8.68
CA LYS A 177 9.19 5.25 7.80
C LYS A 177 9.48 3.76 7.81
N SER A 178 8.87 3.01 8.74
CA SER A 178 9.17 1.59 8.96
C SER A 178 8.42 0.68 7.98
N GLU A 179 9.00 -0.48 7.66
CA GLU A 179 8.32 -1.52 6.87
C GLU A 179 7.10 -2.11 7.60
N PRO A 180 7.17 -2.40 8.93
CA PRO A 180 6.01 -2.90 9.68
C PRO A 180 4.76 -2.00 9.57
N PHE A 181 4.94 -0.68 9.49
CA PHE A 181 3.81 0.24 9.30
C PHE A 181 3.02 -0.03 8.02
N LEU A 182 3.72 -0.26 6.89
CA LEU A 182 3.03 -0.54 5.62
C LEU A 182 2.28 -1.87 5.66
N ASP A 183 2.82 -2.88 6.33
CA ASP A 183 2.18 -4.19 6.45
C ASP A 183 0.98 -4.13 7.41
N GLU A 184 1.09 -3.38 8.50
CA GLU A 184 -0.02 -3.10 9.40
C GLU A 184 -1.16 -2.37 8.68
N VAL A 185 -0.86 -1.31 7.93
CA VAL A 185 -1.84 -0.55 7.14
C VAL A 185 -2.55 -1.42 6.11
N LYS A 186 -1.82 -2.28 5.41
CA LYS A 186 -2.41 -3.23 4.44
C LYS A 186 -3.41 -4.17 5.12
N ARG A 187 -3.03 -4.75 6.27
CA ARG A 187 -3.92 -5.65 7.04
C ARG A 187 -5.16 -4.90 7.51
N ASN A 188 -4.98 -3.75 8.15
CA ASN A 188 -6.09 -2.95 8.68
C ASN A 188 -7.10 -2.57 7.59
N TYR A 189 -6.64 -2.10 6.43
CA TYR A 189 -7.55 -1.75 5.33
C TYR A 189 -8.14 -2.97 4.64
N THR A 190 -7.43 -4.07 4.55
CA THR A 190 -8.00 -5.34 4.05
C THR A 190 -9.12 -5.82 4.97
N ASP A 191 -8.93 -5.77 6.28
CA ASP A 191 -9.95 -6.15 7.25
C ASP A 191 -11.16 -5.20 7.19
N LEU A 192 -10.90 -3.88 7.06
CA LEU A 192 -11.97 -2.88 6.93
C LEU A 192 -12.78 -3.11 5.65
N ILE A 193 -12.12 -3.34 4.51
CA ILE A 193 -12.77 -3.66 3.23
C ILE A 193 -13.61 -4.95 3.37
N ASN A 194 -13.06 -5.98 3.98
CA ASN A 194 -13.72 -7.27 4.11
C ASN A 194 -14.97 -7.26 5.00
N ARG A 195 -15.14 -6.26 5.87
CA ARG A 195 -16.38 -6.10 6.66
C ARG A 195 -17.61 -5.90 5.79
N HIS A 196 -17.46 -5.30 4.63
CA HIS A 196 -18.53 -5.03 3.67
C HIS A 196 -18.67 -6.10 2.58
N ILE A 197 -17.82 -7.14 2.59
CA ILE A 197 -17.86 -8.23 1.62
C ILE A 197 -18.49 -9.45 2.28
N SER A 198 -19.76 -9.71 1.93
CA SER A 198 -20.52 -10.83 2.50
C SER A 198 -20.02 -12.19 2.02
N ASP A 199 -19.68 -12.29 0.72
CA ASP A 199 -19.21 -13.54 0.12
C ASP A 199 -17.74 -13.82 0.51
N PRO A 200 -17.45 -14.93 1.20
CA PRO A 200 -16.08 -15.30 1.58
C PRO A 200 -15.14 -15.48 0.39
N GLU A 201 -15.63 -15.87 -0.78
CA GLU A 201 -14.81 -16.07 -1.98
C GLU A 201 -14.31 -14.75 -2.57
N HIS A 202 -15.06 -13.66 -2.36
CA HIS A 202 -14.68 -12.31 -2.81
C HIS A 202 -13.86 -11.52 -1.79
N ARG A 203 -13.64 -12.07 -0.59
CA ARG A 203 -12.83 -11.39 0.43
C ARG A 203 -11.38 -11.25 0.00
N LEU A 204 -10.86 -10.04 0.19
CA LEU A 204 -9.46 -9.73 -0.06
C LEU A 204 -8.57 -10.44 0.96
N LYS A 205 -7.40 -10.87 0.51
CA LYS A 205 -6.35 -11.43 1.37
C LYS A 205 -5.11 -10.55 1.25
N VAL A 206 -4.51 -10.21 2.38
CA VAL A 206 -3.20 -9.54 2.38
C VAL A 206 -2.18 -10.52 1.86
N PHE A 207 -1.33 -10.07 0.95
CA PHE A 207 -0.20 -10.88 0.51
C PHE A 207 0.73 -11.12 1.71
N ASP A 208 0.89 -12.38 2.06
CA ASP A 208 1.79 -12.82 3.11
C ASP A 208 3.14 -13.22 2.48
N PRO A 209 4.24 -12.49 2.76
CA PRO A 209 5.56 -12.83 2.25
C PRO A 209 6.05 -14.20 2.74
N ASP A 210 5.54 -14.65 3.91
CA ASP A 210 5.83 -15.98 4.46
C ASP A 210 4.88 -17.07 3.92
N SER A 211 3.97 -16.72 2.99
CA SER A 211 3.12 -17.69 2.30
C SER A 211 3.91 -18.52 1.29
N ILE A 212 3.27 -19.57 0.77
CA ILE A 212 3.86 -20.41 -0.29
C ILE A 212 4.06 -19.67 -1.62
N TYR A 213 3.35 -18.56 -1.82
CA TYR A 213 3.37 -17.80 -3.07
C TYR A 213 4.51 -16.80 -3.15
N LEU A 214 4.90 -16.45 -4.37
CA LEU A 214 5.87 -15.39 -4.68
C LEU A 214 5.13 -14.15 -5.20
N PRO A 215 5.39 -12.95 -4.63
CA PRO A 215 4.77 -11.71 -5.12
C PRO A 215 5.32 -11.31 -6.47
N THR A 216 4.48 -10.80 -7.37
CA THR A 216 4.94 -10.16 -8.61
C THR A 216 5.42 -8.73 -8.34
N LYS A 217 6.36 -8.26 -9.15
CA LYS A 217 6.87 -6.89 -9.09
C LYS A 217 6.06 -5.98 -10.03
N LYS A 218 5.74 -4.78 -9.57
CA LYS A 218 5.10 -3.77 -10.41
C LYS A 218 6.06 -3.29 -11.50
N ILE A 219 5.60 -3.28 -12.75
CA ILE A 219 6.33 -2.69 -13.87
C ILE A 219 5.96 -1.20 -13.92
N GLY A 220 6.95 -0.33 -13.67
CA GLY A 220 6.76 1.12 -13.78
C GLY A 220 6.63 1.57 -15.23
N LYS A 221 5.84 2.62 -15.48
CA LYS A 221 5.74 3.25 -16.79
C LYS A 221 7.14 3.74 -17.23
N ASN A 222 7.59 3.37 -18.42
CA ASN A 222 8.91 3.72 -18.95
C ASN A 222 10.10 3.16 -18.13
N ASN A 223 9.95 2.05 -17.44
CA ASN A 223 11.06 1.40 -16.75
C ASN A 223 11.99 0.72 -17.76
N PRO A 224 13.29 1.08 -17.81
CA PRO A 224 14.23 0.46 -18.75
C PRO A 224 14.42 -1.04 -18.52
N LYS A 225 14.09 -1.56 -17.33
CA LYS A 225 14.14 -2.98 -16.98
C LYS A 225 12.77 -3.67 -17.08
N ALA A 226 11.79 -3.09 -17.79
CA ALA A 226 10.45 -3.65 -17.89
C ALA A 226 10.44 -5.10 -18.36
N ALA A 227 11.15 -5.44 -19.41
CA ALA A 227 11.23 -6.80 -19.95
C ALA A 227 11.87 -7.81 -18.96
N GLU A 228 12.88 -7.39 -18.20
CA GLU A 228 13.50 -8.21 -17.16
C GLU A 228 12.52 -8.50 -16.02
N ILE A 229 11.80 -7.47 -15.56
CA ILE A 229 10.78 -7.59 -14.50
C ILE A 229 9.62 -8.48 -14.97
N GLU A 230 9.20 -8.36 -16.22
CA GLU A 230 8.14 -9.17 -16.82
C GLU A 230 8.53 -10.66 -16.86
N ALA A 231 9.75 -10.96 -17.29
CA ALA A 231 10.26 -12.31 -17.28
C ALA A 231 10.41 -12.89 -15.85
N ASP A 232 10.83 -12.09 -14.88
CA ASP A 232 10.85 -12.48 -13.47
C ASP A 232 9.44 -12.73 -12.93
N ASN A 233 8.46 -11.91 -13.31
CA ASN A 233 7.07 -12.08 -12.93
C ASN A 233 6.46 -13.36 -13.52
N ALA A 234 6.80 -13.71 -14.76
CA ALA A 234 6.38 -14.97 -15.38
C ALA A 234 6.88 -16.18 -14.57
N ALA A 235 8.15 -16.20 -14.18
CA ALA A 235 8.70 -17.26 -13.35
C ALA A 235 7.99 -17.36 -11.97
N ARG A 236 7.67 -16.21 -11.33
CA ARG A 236 6.92 -16.17 -10.07
C ARG A 236 5.52 -16.74 -10.21
N GLN A 237 4.82 -16.39 -11.29
CA GLN A 237 3.49 -16.91 -11.57
C GLN A 237 3.49 -18.41 -11.85
N GLU A 238 4.50 -18.93 -12.55
CA GLU A 238 4.67 -20.37 -12.75
C GLU A 238 4.91 -21.11 -11.45
N TRP A 239 5.75 -20.57 -10.55
CA TRP A 239 5.90 -21.11 -9.21
C TRP A 239 4.55 -21.17 -8.48
N ASN A 240 3.80 -20.06 -8.49
CA ASN A 240 2.52 -19.97 -7.80
C ASN A 240 1.51 -21.02 -8.31
N ARG A 241 1.40 -21.20 -9.63
CA ARG A 241 0.58 -22.25 -10.24
C ARG A 241 1.03 -23.66 -9.81
N THR A 242 2.35 -23.89 -9.75
CA THR A 242 2.90 -25.18 -9.32
C THR A 242 2.61 -25.42 -7.82
N ALA A 243 2.65 -24.39 -6.98
CA ALA A 243 2.27 -24.48 -5.58
C ALA A 243 0.78 -24.83 -5.42
N ASP A 244 -0.11 -24.25 -6.23
CA ASP A 244 -1.54 -24.62 -6.25
C ASP A 244 -1.72 -26.10 -6.66
N MET A 245 -1.02 -26.53 -7.70
CA MET A 245 -1.05 -27.93 -8.12
C MET A 245 -0.54 -28.88 -7.03
N ALA A 246 0.49 -28.48 -6.29
CA ALA A 246 1.02 -29.24 -5.17
C ALA A 246 -0.01 -29.41 -4.05
N LEU A 247 -0.71 -28.33 -3.68
CA LEU A 247 -1.80 -28.39 -2.71
C LEU A 247 -2.93 -29.32 -3.16
N ILE A 248 -3.35 -29.20 -4.43
CA ILE A 248 -4.40 -30.06 -5.01
C ILE A 248 -3.95 -31.54 -5.01
N SER A 249 -2.65 -31.80 -5.19
CA SER A 249 -2.08 -33.14 -5.15
C SER A 249 -1.86 -33.68 -3.72
N GLY A 250 -2.28 -32.95 -2.69
CA GLY A 250 -2.20 -33.37 -1.29
C GLY A 250 -0.86 -33.11 -0.61
N ILE A 251 0.04 -32.30 -1.23
CA ILE A 251 1.28 -31.89 -0.57
C ILE A 251 0.95 -30.82 0.48
N GLU A 252 1.42 -31.00 1.70
CA GLU A 252 1.19 -30.06 2.79
C GLU A 252 1.80 -28.68 2.52
N LYS A 253 1.09 -27.64 2.93
CA LYS A 253 1.53 -26.24 2.82
C LYS A 253 2.90 -26.02 3.49
N THR A 254 3.15 -26.67 4.61
CA THR A 254 4.42 -26.63 5.36
C THR A 254 5.60 -27.10 4.50
N LYS A 255 5.41 -28.18 3.74
CA LYS A 255 6.44 -28.73 2.85
C LYS A 255 6.75 -27.79 1.68
N ILE A 256 5.74 -27.16 1.10
CA ILE A 256 5.92 -26.18 0.04
C ILE A 256 6.67 -24.93 0.57
N LEU A 257 6.38 -24.50 1.82
CA LEU A 257 7.09 -23.41 2.49
C LEU A 257 8.56 -23.74 2.74
N GLU A 258 8.87 -24.95 3.17
CA GLU A 258 10.25 -25.41 3.35
C GLU A 258 11.01 -25.34 2.02
N ILE A 259 10.45 -25.91 0.95
CA ILE A 259 11.04 -25.86 -0.40
C ILE A 259 11.25 -24.39 -0.84
N LYS A 260 10.28 -23.51 -0.63
CA LYS A 260 10.43 -22.09 -0.94
C LYS A 260 11.59 -21.47 -0.17
N LYS A 261 11.72 -21.74 1.13
CA LYS A 261 12.79 -21.19 1.97
C LYS A 261 14.16 -21.71 1.55
N GLU A 262 14.29 -23.01 1.36
CA GLU A 262 15.57 -23.64 1.02
C GLU A 262 15.99 -23.37 -0.42
N GLU A 263 15.12 -23.69 -1.38
CA GLU A 263 15.46 -23.66 -2.80
C GLU A 263 15.45 -22.27 -3.39
N ILE A 264 14.65 -21.33 -2.85
CA ILE A 264 14.58 -19.98 -3.39
C ILE A 264 15.33 -19.00 -2.51
N HIS A 265 14.91 -18.82 -1.24
CA HIS A 265 15.44 -17.74 -0.41
C HIS A 265 16.89 -17.98 0.02
N GLN A 266 17.22 -19.19 0.49
CA GLN A 266 18.59 -19.50 0.94
C GLN A 266 19.57 -19.52 -0.25
N LYS A 267 19.22 -20.18 -1.36
CA LYS A 267 20.08 -20.22 -2.56
C LYS A 267 20.25 -18.85 -3.19
N ALA A 268 19.21 -18.01 -3.23
CA ALA A 268 19.33 -16.64 -3.69
C ALA A 268 20.27 -15.82 -2.79
N SER A 269 20.08 -15.90 -1.48
CA SER A 269 20.92 -15.18 -0.52
C SER A 269 22.38 -15.62 -0.58
N GLN A 270 22.63 -16.92 -0.68
CA GLN A 270 23.97 -17.48 -0.78
C GLN A 270 24.64 -17.07 -2.10
N SER A 271 23.94 -17.16 -3.22
CA SER A 271 24.48 -16.75 -4.52
C SER A 271 24.81 -15.26 -4.57
N ILE A 272 23.95 -14.41 -4.02
CA ILE A 272 24.21 -12.97 -3.93
C ILE A 272 25.44 -12.68 -3.07
N LYS A 273 25.60 -13.38 -1.94
CA LYS A 273 26.78 -13.21 -1.07
C LYS A 273 28.07 -13.63 -1.73
N THR A 274 28.05 -14.71 -2.52
CA THR A 274 29.26 -15.30 -3.14
C THR A 274 29.62 -14.63 -4.45
N ASN A 275 28.64 -14.36 -5.31
CA ASN A 275 28.84 -13.94 -6.70
C ASN A 275 28.30 -12.55 -7.03
N GLY A 276 27.71 -11.85 -6.03
CA GLY A 276 26.97 -10.63 -6.27
C GLY A 276 25.66 -10.87 -7.03
N TRP A 277 25.06 -9.77 -7.49
CA TRP A 277 23.80 -9.85 -8.25
C TRP A 277 24.10 -10.21 -9.72
N LEU A 278 23.73 -11.43 -10.11
CA LEU A 278 23.87 -11.90 -11.48
C LEU A 278 22.57 -11.71 -12.29
N PRO A 279 22.64 -11.37 -13.58
CA PRO A 279 21.47 -11.37 -14.45
C PRO A 279 20.78 -12.75 -14.46
N ASN A 280 19.45 -12.75 -14.45
CA ASN A 280 18.62 -13.96 -14.48
C ASN A 280 18.76 -14.90 -13.26
N LEU A 281 19.57 -14.55 -12.26
CA LEU A 281 19.80 -15.39 -11.08
C LEU A 281 18.47 -15.83 -10.45
N PHE A 282 17.58 -14.90 -10.20
CA PHE A 282 16.32 -15.18 -9.55
C PHE A 282 15.45 -16.15 -10.37
N ARG A 283 15.32 -15.92 -11.68
CA ARG A 283 14.57 -16.79 -12.60
C ARG A 283 15.11 -18.22 -12.60
N ASN A 284 16.42 -18.38 -12.69
CA ASN A 284 17.06 -19.70 -12.69
C ASN A 284 16.81 -20.46 -11.38
N ILE A 285 16.87 -19.77 -10.24
CA ILE A 285 16.60 -20.34 -8.91
C ILE A 285 15.13 -20.78 -8.81
N VAL A 286 14.21 -19.90 -9.18
CA VAL A 286 12.76 -20.21 -9.13
C VAL A 286 12.40 -21.35 -10.07
N SER A 287 12.99 -21.41 -11.27
CA SER A 287 12.76 -22.50 -12.21
C SER A 287 13.22 -23.85 -11.65
N LYS A 288 14.40 -23.92 -11.02
CA LYS A 288 14.89 -25.13 -10.37
C LYS A 288 14.02 -25.56 -9.19
N ALA A 289 13.62 -24.61 -8.36
CA ALA A 289 12.70 -24.88 -7.24
C ALA A 289 11.34 -25.40 -7.73
N LYS A 290 10.82 -24.83 -8.84
CA LYS A 290 9.60 -25.32 -9.50
C LYS A 290 9.75 -26.76 -9.99
N GLU A 291 10.84 -27.08 -10.67
CA GLU A 291 11.13 -28.45 -11.12
C GLU A 291 11.18 -29.43 -9.94
N PHE A 292 11.82 -29.05 -8.85
CA PHE A 292 11.85 -29.85 -7.63
C PHE A 292 10.44 -30.12 -7.10
N LEU A 293 9.60 -29.10 -7.02
CA LEU A 293 8.21 -29.25 -6.56
C LEU A 293 7.37 -30.09 -7.53
N GLN A 294 7.57 -29.94 -8.83
CA GLN A 294 6.92 -30.76 -9.85
C GLN A 294 7.30 -32.25 -9.74
N ASN A 295 8.57 -32.54 -9.45
CA ASN A 295 9.01 -33.93 -9.21
C ASN A 295 8.35 -34.50 -7.96
N LEU A 296 8.22 -33.73 -6.90
CA LEU A 296 7.50 -34.13 -5.70
C LEU A 296 6.01 -34.42 -6.00
N ILE A 297 5.36 -33.58 -6.79
CA ILE A 297 3.96 -33.82 -7.24
C ILE A 297 3.86 -35.12 -8.00
N ARG A 298 4.80 -35.44 -8.90
CA ARG A 298 4.82 -36.70 -9.65
C ARG A 298 5.01 -37.94 -8.74
N GLN A 299 5.78 -37.80 -7.69
CA GLN A 299 6.03 -38.90 -6.72
C GLN A 299 4.82 -39.13 -5.81
N THR A 300 4.07 -38.07 -5.48
CA THR A 300 2.85 -38.15 -4.64
C THR A 300 1.61 -38.49 -5.44
N ALA A 301 1.59 -38.20 -6.74
CA ALA A 301 0.51 -38.61 -7.61
C ALA A 301 0.41 -40.15 -7.56
N LEU A 302 -0.59 -40.67 -6.84
CA LEU A 302 -0.99 -42.05 -6.96
C LEU A 302 -1.17 -42.33 -8.46
N PRO A 303 -0.65 -43.51 -8.95
CA PRO A 303 -0.96 -43.92 -10.31
C PRO A 303 -2.47 -43.81 -10.49
N PRO A 304 -2.96 -43.25 -11.59
CA PRO A 304 -4.40 -43.14 -11.79
C PRO A 304 -4.98 -44.53 -11.57
N LYS A 305 -5.86 -44.67 -10.56
CA LYS A 305 -6.57 -45.92 -10.38
C LYS A 305 -7.15 -46.23 -11.74
N PRO A 306 -6.85 -47.40 -12.32
CA PRO A 306 -7.37 -47.73 -13.63
C PRO A 306 -8.89 -47.62 -13.54
N ILE A 307 -9.47 -46.74 -14.32
CA ILE A 307 -10.94 -46.52 -14.47
C ILE A 307 -11.63 -47.85 -14.87
N LEU A 308 -10.84 -48.88 -15.15
CA LEU A 308 -11.23 -50.18 -15.66
C LEU A 308 -11.89 -51.15 -14.66
N ASN A 309 -12.14 -50.74 -13.41
CA ASN A 309 -12.90 -51.58 -12.46
C ASN A 309 -14.29 -50.99 -12.13
N MET A 310 -14.77 -50.02 -12.89
CA MET A 310 -16.16 -49.64 -12.79
C MET A 310 -16.97 -50.64 -13.61
N ASP A 311 -17.83 -51.40 -12.95
CA ASP A 311 -18.80 -52.25 -13.66
C ASP A 311 -19.59 -51.40 -14.68
N MET A 312 -19.77 -51.92 -15.88
CA MET A 312 -20.53 -51.23 -16.94
C MET A 312 -21.96 -50.93 -16.48
N ALA A 313 -22.52 -51.59 -15.52
CA ALA A 313 -23.78 -51.27 -14.89
C ALA A 313 -23.69 -50.04 -13.99
N GLU A 314 -22.63 -49.87 -13.22
CA GLU A 314 -22.35 -48.68 -12.40
C GLU A 314 -22.08 -47.47 -13.30
N PHE A 315 -21.32 -47.61 -14.38
CA PHE A 315 -21.08 -46.55 -15.37
C PHE A 315 -22.38 -46.07 -16.01
N ARG A 316 -23.26 -46.95 -16.43
CA ARG A 316 -24.57 -46.62 -16.96
C ARG A 316 -25.47 -45.92 -15.93
N THR A 317 -25.37 -46.33 -14.66
CA THR A 317 -26.13 -45.73 -13.57
C THR A 317 -25.62 -44.31 -13.29
N MET A 318 -24.31 -44.08 -13.28
CA MET A 318 -23.73 -42.77 -13.15
C MET A 318 -24.04 -41.84 -14.33
N GLN A 319 -24.01 -42.33 -15.56
CA GLN A 319 -24.47 -41.60 -16.75
C GLN A 319 -25.95 -41.15 -16.65
N LYS A 320 -26.85 -42.04 -16.20
CA LYS A 320 -28.24 -41.73 -15.95
C LYS A 320 -28.42 -40.67 -14.87
N LEU A 321 -27.62 -40.71 -13.80
CA LEU A 321 -27.62 -39.73 -12.73
C LEU A 321 -27.11 -38.35 -13.24
N MET A 322 -26.02 -38.30 -14.02
CA MET A 322 -25.53 -37.07 -14.64
C MET A 322 -26.57 -36.42 -15.56
N ILE A 323 -27.28 -37.20 -16.40
CA ILE A 323 -28.36 -36.69 -17.26
C ILE A 323 -29.47 -36.09 -16.40
N ARG A 324 -29.90 -36.77 -15.33
CA ARG A 324 -30.95 -36.26 -14.42
C ARG A 324 -30.50 -34.96 -13.72
N VAL A 325 -29.25 -34.83 -13.29
CA VAL A 325 -28.72 -33.62 -12.68
C VAL A 325 -28.71 -32.48 -13.69
N GLN A 326 -28.30 -32.73 -14.94
CA GLN A 326 -28.33 -31.73 -16.01
C GLN A 326 -29.76 -31.28 -16.33
N ASP A 327 -30.72 -32.19 -16.41
CA ASP A 327 -32.12 -31.88 -16.66
C ASP A 327 -32.73 -31.05 -15.54
N ARG A 328 -32.45 -31.41 -14.26
CA ARG A 328 -32.87 -30.61 -13.10
C ARG A 328 -32.24 -29.22 -13.09
N ALA A 329 -30.98 -29.12 -13.46
CA ALA A 329 -30.28 -27.81 -13.55
C ALA A 329 -30.91 -26.92 -14.66
N ARG A 330 -31.40 -27.51 -15.77
CA ARG A 330 -32.12 -26.77 -16.79
C ARG A 330 -33.49 -26.32 -16.30
N GLU A 331 -34.23 -27.19 -15.62
CA GLU A 331 -35.55 -26.89 -15.03
C GLU A 331 -35.43 -25.73 -14.02
N ILE A 332 -34.41 -25.78 -13.11
CA ILE A 332 -34.17 -24.70 -12.14
C ILE A 332 -33.86 -23.36 -12.85
N ARG A 333 -33.07 -23.36 -13.92
CA ARG A 333 -32.79 -22.13 -14.69
C ARG A 333 -34.07 -21.60 -15.36
N SER A 334 -34.89 -22.47 -15.96
CA SER A 334 -36.16 -22.08 -16.54
C SER A 334 -37.08 -21.43 -15.51
N LEU A 335 -37.21 -22.02 -14.33
CA LEU A 335 -37.99 -21.46 -13.23
C LEU A 335 -37.41 -20.12 -12.70
N GLN A 336 -36.11 -20.00 -12.64
CA GLN A 336 -35.46 -18.73 -12.28
C GLN A 336 -35.70 -17.62 -13.30
N ASP A 337 -35.83 -17.96 -14.58
CA ASP A 337 -36.18 -17.03 -15.66
C ASP A 337 -37.67 -16.66 -15.69
N GLU A 338 -38.54 -17.50 -15.12
CA GLU A 338 -40.00 -17.26 -15.03
C GLU A 338 -40.37 -16.38 -13.82
N VAL A 339 -39.64 -16.47 -12.71
CA VAL A 339 -39.95 -15.71 -11.49
C VAL A 339 -40.04 -14.21 -11.73
N PRO A 340 -39.06 -13.53 -12.41
CA PRO A 340 -39.17 -12.10 -12.65
C PRO A 340 -40.35 -11.73 -13.60
N LYS A 341 -40.76 -12.64 -14.49
CA LYS A 341 -41.91 -12.41 -15.39
C LYS A 341 -43.24 -12.46 -14.63
N LEU A 342 -43.36 -13.36 -13.67
CA LEU A 342 -44.53 -13.48 -12.79
C LEU A 342 -44.61 -12.34 -11.78
N THR A 343 -43.45 -11.90 -11.25
CA THR A 343 -43.40 -10.76 -10.32
C THR A 343 -43.78 -9.43 -10.99
N ALA A 344 -43.57 -9.32 -12.30
CA ALA A 344 -43.96 -8.13 -13.08
C ALA A 344 -45.46 -8.12 -13.48
N GLN A 345 -46.17 -9.21 -13.27
CA GLN A 345 -47.62 -9.37 -13.58
C GLN A 345 -48.50 -9.20 -12.33
N LEU A 346 -47.90 -9.15 -11.12
CA LEU A 346 -48.53 -8.81 -9.85
C LEU A 346 -48.31 -7.32 -9.52
#